data_9fc06a7a4c71d48a3c4ab2adfd5d67f3
#
_entry.id   9fc06a7a4c71d48a3c4ab2adfd5d67f3
#
_cell.length_a   1.000
_cell.length_b   1.000
_cell.length_c   1.000
_cell.angle_alpha   90.00
_cell.angle_beta   90.00
_cell.angle_gamma   90.00
#
_symmetry.space_group_name_H-M   'P 1'
#
loop_
_entity.id
_entity.type
_entity.pdbx_description
1 polymer ?
#
loop_
_entity_poly.entity_id
_entity_poly.type
_entity_poly.pdbx_seq_one_letter_code
_entity_poly.pdbx_strand_id
1 'polypeptide(L)'
;MHASAITLIGRLSSFDAVSAYRVSPFLGILDPDAEMIANPGEVEDIFEVPMAFLMDAANHKPRDVFFDGRDHRLIDMPYDDLQGVHRNIWGMTAMMIYRLYQRLYPSNAITF
;
A
#
# COMPACT_ATOMS: atom_id res chain seq x y z
N MET A 1 -13.98 8.34 -9.57
CA MET A 1 -14.57 7.71 -8.37
C MET A 1 -15.15 8.79 -7.48
N HIS A 2 -16.36 8.64 -7.05
CA HIS A 2 -17.01 9.61 -6.16
C HIS A 2 -16.73 9.24 -4.71
N ALA A 3 -16.56 10.24 -3.86
CA ALA A 3 -16.32 10.03 -2.42
C ALA A 3 -17.46 9.27 -1.75
N SER A 4 -18.71 9.41 -2.26
CA SER A 4 -19.88 8.70 -1.74
C SER A 4 -19.84 7.19 -1.98
N ALA A 5 -18.97 6.70 -2.89
CA ALA A 5 -18.78 5.28 -3.13
C ALA A 5 -17.85 4.61 -2.10
N ILE A 6 -17.25 5.38 -1.22
CA ILE A 6 -16.29 4.90 -0.23
C ILE A 6 -16.84 5.10 1.17
N THR A 7 -16.88 4.01 1.96
CA THR A 7 -17.22 4.07 3.38
C THR A 7 -15.93 4.03 4.19
N LEU A 8 -15.62 5.10 4.91
CA LEU A 8 -14.43 5.18 5.72
C LEU A 8 -14.55 4.30 6.96
N ILE A 9 -13.57 3.41 7.16
CA ILE A 9 -13.52 2.52 8.34
C ILE A 9 -12.70 3.17 9.45
N GLY A 10 -11.53 3.74 9.14
CA GLY A 10 -10.68 4.32 10.14
C GLY A 10 -9.33 4.77 9.59
N ARG A 11 -8.48 5.22 10.50
CA ARG A 11 -7.14 5.69 10.19
C ARG A 11 -6.09 4.75 10.80
N LEU A 12 -5.04 4.47 10.04
CA LEU A 12 -3.88 3.73 10.50
C LEU A 12 -2.85 4.70 11.11
N SER A 13 -1.85 4.14 11.80
CA SER A 13 -0.77 4.94 12.37
C SER A 13 -0.02 5.71 11.29
N SER A 14 0.23 6.99 11.54
CA SER A 14 1.00 7.83 10.63
C SER A 14 2.47 7.39 10.60
N PHE A 15 3.15 7.67 9.50
CA PHE A 15 4.57 7.42 9.36
C PHE A 15 5.23 8.51 8.52
N ASP A 16 6.55 8.64 8.65
CA ASP A 16 7.32 9.59 7.86
C ASP A 16 7.85 8.90 6.61
N ALA A 17 7.49 9.44 5.45
CA ALA A 17 7.99 8.96 4.17
C ALA A 17 9.43 9.42 3.95
N VAL A 18 10.16 8.71 3.07
CA VAL A 18 11.53 9.06 2.70
C VAL A 18 11.64 10.48 2.18
N SER A 19 10.58 11.00 1.54
CA SER A 19 10.48 12.37 1.04
C SER A 19 10.28 13.43 2.11
N ALA A 20 10.33 13.09 3.39
CA ALA A 20 10.12 13.95 4.56
C ALA A 20 8.67 14.38 4.78
N TYR A 21 7.71 13.84 4.06
CA TYR A 21 6.30 14.06 4.34
C TYR A 21 5.78 13.10 5.39
N ARG A 22 4.89 13.58 6.25
CA ARG A 22 4.16 12.71 7.17
C ARG A 22 2.91 12.17 6.48
N VAL A 23 2.76 10.85 6.47
CA VAL A 23 1.66 10.16 5.81
C VAL A 23 0.71 9.59 6.84
N SER A 24 -0.60 9.88 6.68
CA SER A 24 -1.66 9.34 7.52
C SER A 24 -2.58 8.48 6.66
N PRO A 25 -2.42 7.14 6.70
CA PRO A 25 -3.26 6.26 5.90
C PRO A 25 -4.68 6.15 6.46
N PHE A 26 -5.66 6.09 5.57
CA PHE A 26 -7.05 5.83 5.92
C PHE A 26 -7.52 4.56 5.21
N LEU A 27 -8.32 3.77 5.91
CA LEU A 27 -8.93 2.55 5.37
C LEU A 27 -10.40 2.80 5.08
N GLY A 28 -10.83 2.45 3.87
CA GLY A 28 -12.22 2.56 3.46
C GLY A 28 -12.68 1.33 2.70
N ILE A 29 -13.99 1.14 2.64
CA ILE A 29 -14.62 0.11 1.82
C ILE A 29 -15.23 0.79 0.61
N LEU A 30 -14.83 0.34 -0.57
CA LEU A 30 -15.39 0.80 -1.83
C LEU A 30 -16.65 0.03 -2.16
N ASP A 31 -17.68 0.76 -2.61
CA ASP A 31 -18.89 0.14 -3.16
C ASP A 31 -18.49 -0.80 -4.31
N PRO A 32 -18.87 -2.09 -4.28
CA PRO A 32 -18.49 -3.03 -5.34
C PRO A 32 -19.02 -2.65 -6.71
N ASP A 33 -20.08 -1.85 -6.78
CA ASP A 33 -20.65 -1.37 -8.04
C ASP A 33 -20.01 -0.06 -8.52
N ALA A 34 -19.05 0.50 -7.76
CA ALA A 34 -18.40 1.74 -8.14
C ALA A 34 -17.53 1.54 -9.38
N GLU A 35 -17.65 2.47 -10.32
CA GLU A 35 -16.81 2.49 -11.51
C GLU A 35 -15.49 3.16 -11.19
N MET A 36 -14.39 2.49 -11.51
CA MET A 36 -13.04 3.02 -11.33
C MET A 36 -12.49 3.46 -12.69
N ILE A 37 -12.30 4.76 -12.84
CA ILE A 37 -11.78 5.34 -14.08
C ILE A 37 -10.44 5.99 -13.78
N ALA A 38 -9.39 5.60 -14.53
CA ALA A 38 -8.07 6.21 -14.40
C ALA A 38 -8.12 7.65 -14.92
N ASN A 39 -7.60 8.57 -14.12
CA ASN A 39 -7.39 9.95 -14.57
C ASN A 39 -6.12 10.00 -15.43
N PRO A 40 -6.21 10.28 -16.74
CA PRO A 40 -5.07 10.16 -17.65
C PRO A 40 -3.86 11.00 -17.28
N GLY A 41 -4.03 12.07 -16.53
CA GLY A 41 -2.92 12.93 -16.10
C GLY A 41 -2.24 12.48 -14.81
N GLU A 42 -2.85 11.57 -14.05
CA GLU A 42 -2.41 11.22 -12.69
C GLU A 42 -2.23 9.72 -12.48
N VAL A 43 -2.98 8.90 -13.20
CA VAL A 43 -3.00 7.45 -13.00
C VAL A 43 -2.79 6.75 -14.34
N GLU A 44 -1.71 5.97 -14.44
CA GLU A 44 -1.43 5.22 -15.67
C GLU A 44 -2.27 3.96 -15.78
N ASP A 45 -2.58 3.32 -14.64
CA ASP A 45 -3.25 2.04 -14.62
C ASP A 45 -3.98 1.83 -13.30
N ILE A 46 -5.04 1.02 -13.34
CA ILE A 46 -5.79 0.59 -12.16
C ILE A 46 -5.79 -0.94 -12.15
N PHE A 47 -5.44 -1.52 -11.03
CA PHE A 47 -5.49 -2.96 -10.87
C PHE A 47 -5.92 -3.31 -9.45
N GLU A 48 -6.46 -4.53 -9.30
CA GLU A 48 -6.92 -5.05 -8.02
C GLU A 48 -5.97 -6.14 -7.54
N VAL A 49 -5.77 -6.20 -6.23
CA VAL A 49 -4.90 -7.19 -5.61
C VAL A 49 -5.68 -7.90 -4.49
N PRO A 50 -5.65 -9.24 -4.44
CA PRO A 50 -6.33 -9.96 -3.36
C PRO A 50 -5.77 -9.56 -2.00
N MET A 51 -6.66 -9.35 -1.03
CA MET A 51 -6.26 -9.01 0.35
C MET A 51 -5.37 -10.10 0.96
N ALA A 52 -5.62 -11.37 0.62
CA ALA A 52 -4.81 -12.48 1.10
C ALA A 52 -3.35 -12.37 0.65
N PHE A 53 -3.10 -11.83 -0.55
CA PHE A 53 -1.73 -11.59 -1.03
C PHE A 53 -1.06 -10.48 -0.21
N LEU A 54 -1.77 -9.38 0.01
CA LEU A 54 -1.23 -8.21 0.71
C LEU A 54 -0.92 -8.51 2.18
N MET A 55 -1.69 -9.39 2.79
CA MET A 55 -1.55 -9.76 4.21
C MET A 55 -0.67 -10.99 4.43
N ASP A 56 -0.04 -11.51 3.39
CA ASP A 56 0.91 -12.63 3.50
C ASP A 56 2.33 -12.07 3.65
N ALA A 57 2.94 -12.33 4.82
CA ALA A 57 4.28 -11.84 5.12
C ALA A 57 5.34 -12.33 4.13
N ALA A 58 5.13 -13.48 3.47
CA ALA A 58 6.04 -14.00 2.46
C ALA A 58 6.15 -13.06 1.25
N ASN A 59 5.15 -12.21 1.02
CA ASN A 59 5.12 -11.24 -0.07
C ASN A 59 5.72 -9.88 0.33
N HIS A 60 6.08 -9.70 1.59
CA HIS A 60 6.69 -8.47 2.08
C HIS A 60 8.21 -8.60 1.97
N LYS A 61 8.81 -7.89 1.00
CA LYS A 61 10.24 -7.97 0.71
C LYS A 61 10.95 -6.71 1.20
N PRO A 62 11.61 -6.73 2.36
CA PRO A 62 12.36 -5.56 2.85
C PRO A 62 13.52 -5.23 1.91
N ARG A 63 13.78 -3.94 1.75
CA ARG A 63 14.88 -3.43 0.95
C ARG A 63 15.47 -2.19 1.62
N ASP A 64 16.79 -2.16 1.76
CA ASP A 64 17.47 -1.01 2.34
C ASP A 64 17.89 -0.05 1.22
N VAL A 65 17.60 1.23 1.40
CA VAL A 65 17.94 2.30 0.46
C VAL A 65 18.66 3.41 1.20
N PHE A 66 19.81 3.83 0.67
CA PHE A 66 20.53 4.99 1.19
C PHE A 66 19.99 6.25 0.49
N PHE A 67 19.45 7.17 1.27
CA PHE A 67 18.87 8.40 0.77
C PHE A 67 19.00 9.51 1.81
N ASP A 68 19.36 10.71 1.35
CA ASP A 68 19.47 11.89 2.20
C ASP A 68 20.38 11.69 3.40
N GLY A 69 21.53 11.04 3.19
CA GLY A 69 22.58 10.86 4.19
C GLY A 69 22.34 9.74 5.19
N ARG A 70 21.34 8.91 5.02
CA ARG A 70 21.06 7.79 5.92
C ARG A 70 20.37 6.62 5.23
N ASP A 71 20.40 5.48 5.89
CA ASP A 71 19.74 4.27 5.42
C ASP A 71 18.24 4.29 5.75
N HIS A 72 17.42 3.86 4.79
CA HIS A 72 16.00 3.68 4.96
C HIS A 72 15.62 2.25 4.62
N ARG A 73 14.71 1.67 5.40
CA ARG A 73 14.15 0.36 5.08
C ARG A 73 12.81 0.53 4.39
N LEU A 74 12.70 0.02 3.18
CA LEU A 74 11.49 0.03 2.38
C LEU A 74 10.95 -1.39 2.23
N ILE A 75 9.71 -1.50 1.78
CA ILE A 75 9.08 -2.79 1.48
C ILE A 75 8.66 -2.78 0.03
N ASP A 76 8.99 -3.87 -0.67
CA ASP A 76 8.45 -4.17 -1.99
C ASP A 76 7.48 -5.34 -1.86
N MET A 77 6.37 -5.29 -2.61
CA MET A 77 5.38 -6.35 -2.71
C MET A 77 5.17 -6.69 -4.18
N PRO A 78 6.07 -7.52 -4.77
CA PRO A 78 5.93 -7.89 -6.18
C PRO A 78 4.68 -8.73 -6.39
N TYR A 79 3.91 -8.41 -7.42
CA TYR A 79 2.64 -9.07 -7.68
C TYR A 79 2.47 -9.31 -9.18
N ASP A 80 2.17 -10.54 -9.55
CA ASP A 80 1.80 -10.90 -10.93
C ASP A 80 0.28 -11.05 -10.99
N ASP A 81 -0.37 -10.22 -11.80
CA ASP A 81 -1.81 -10.24 -11.90
C ASP A 81 -2.30 -11.42 -12.76
N LEU A 82 -3.62 -11.57 -12.84
CA LEU A 82 -4.24 -12.71 -13.55
C LEU A 82 -3.96 -12.70 -15.05
N GLN A 83 -3.61 -11.54 -15.61
CA GLN A 83 -3.22 -11.43 -17.01
C GLN A 83 -1.74 -11.65 -17.24
N GLY A 84 -0.97 -11.95 -16.19
CA GLY A 84 0.46 -12.17 -16.27
C GLY A 84 1.30 -10.88 -16.28
N VAL A 85 0.69 -9.73 -15.99
CA VAL A 85 1.42 -8.47 -15.90
C VAL A 85 2.06 -8.35 -14.53
N HIS A 86 3.39 -8.17 -14.53
CA HIS A 86 4.14 -7.96 -13.29
C HIS A 86 3.96 -6.54 -12.78
N ARG A 87 3.66 -6.42 -11.49
CA ARG A 87 3.52 -5.12 -10.83
C ARG A 87 4.31 -5.16 -9.54
N ASN A 88 5.08 -4.13 -9.29
CA ASN A 88 5.78 -4.00 -8.02
C ASN A 88 5.09 -2.93 -7.17
N ILE A 89 4.44 -3.36 -6.10
CA ILE A 89 3.86 -2.47 -5.11
C ILE A 89 4.98 -2.09 -4.16
N TRP A 90 5.34 -0.82 -4.12
CA TRP A 90 6.52 -0.38 -3.40
C TRP A 90 6.34 1.02 -2.81
N GLY A 91 7.36 1.49 -2.11
CA GLY A 91 7.41 2.84 -1.59
C GLY A 91 6.32 3.14 -0.59
N MET A 92 5.71 4.31 -0.73
CA MET A 92 4.67 4.79 0.19
C MET A 92 3.45 3.89 0.21
N THR A 93 3.02 3.39 -0.96
CA THR A 93 1.86 2.49 -1.05
C THR A 93 2.11 1.20 -0.30
N ALA A 94 3.26 0.56 -0.52
CA ALA A 94 3.60 -0.66 0.20
C ALA A 94 3.69 -0.43 1.70
N MET A 95 4.21 0.73 2.13
CA MET A 95 4.28 1.06 3.55
C MET A 95 2.89 1.26 4.16
N MET A 96 1.95 1.87 3.45
CA MET A 96 0.57 1.98 3.92
C MET A 96 -0.09 0.62 4.09
N ILE A 97 0.13 -0.29 3.14
CA ILE A 97 -0.37 -1.67 3.21
C ILE A 97 0.27 -2.40 4.40
N TYR A 98 1.57 -2.21 4.60
CA TYR A 98 2.28 -2.83 5.73
C TYR A 98 1.77 -2.31 7.08
N ARG A 99 1.39 -1.04 7.17
CA ARG A 99 0.77 -0.50 8.38
C ARG A 99 -0.55 -1.19 8.69
N LEU A 100 -1.34 -1.50 7.66
CA LEU A 100 -2.55 -2.31 7.85
C LEU A 100 -2.21 -3.70 8.35
N TYR A 101 -1.19 -4.34 7.78
CA TYR A 101 -0.72 -5.64 8.23
C TYR A 101 -0.30 -5.62 9.70
N GLN A 102 0.46 -4.61 10.12
CA GLN A 102 0.87 -4.46 11.51
C GLN A 102 -0.33 -4.32 12.45
N ARG A 103 -1.36 -3.63 12.00
CA ARG A 103 -2.59 -3.42 12.79
C ARG A 103 -3.38 -4.70 12.98
N LEU A 104 -3.44 -5.53 11.94
CA LEU A 104 -4.23 -6.77 11.97
C LEU A 104 -3.46 -7.95 12.56
N TYR A 105 -2.15 -7.96 12.41
CA TYR A 105 -1.27 -9.07 12.84
C TYR A 105 -0.07 -8.56 13.64
N PRO A 106 -0.29 -7.91 14.79
CA PRO A 106 0.82 -7.22 15.50
C PRO A 106 1.91 -8.16 15.99
N SER A 107 1.61 -9.44 16.27
CA SER A 107 2.61 -10.42 16.72
C SER A 107 3.50 -10.94 15.60
N ASN A 108 3.14 -10.69 14.33
CA ASN A 108 3.90 -11.15 13.17
C ASN A 108 4.65 -10.02 12.48
N ALA A 109 4.35 -8.77 12.81
CA ALA A 109 4.90 -7.61 12.11
C ALA A 109 6.33 -7.32 12.55
N ILE A 110 7.16 -6.89 11.58
CA ILE A 110 8.51 -6.41 11.83
C ILE A 110 8.44 -4.91 12.13
N THR A 111 9.25 -4.43 13.07
CA THR A 111 9.35 -3.00 13.36
C THR A 111 10.37 -2.35 12.43
N PHE A 112 9.99 -1.26 11.83
CA PHE A 112 10.85 -0.47 10.96
C PHE A 112 11.22 0.86 11.59
#